data_a1330b3cea7d551815fbb13c82c2a14e
#
_entry.id   a1330b3cea7d551815fbb13c82c2a14e
#
_cell.length_a   1.000
_cell.length_b   1.000
_cell.length_c   1.000
_cell.angle_alpha   90.00
_cell.angle_beta   90.00
_cell.angle_gamma   90.00
#
_symmetry.space_group_name_H-M   'P 1'
#
loop_
_entity.id
_entity.type
_entity.pdbx_description
1 polymer ?
#
loop_
_entity_poly.entity_id
_entity_poly.type
_entity_poly.pdbx_seq_one_letter_code
_entity_poly.pdbx_strand_id
1 'polypeptide(L)'
;MRAYERFITYAKIHTASSEDFVQNPSTQRQFDLARLLVKQLLDLGVSDARVDDKCYVYGSLPATPGYEKAPRLGFIAHMDTIPDFSGELSGGSVPAPRRKAGRCPLAAR
;
A
#
# COMPACT_ATOMS: atom_id res chain seq x y z
N MET A 1 -5.81 -13.80 1.83
CA MET A 1 -5.36 -13.08 0.60
C MET A 1 -3.84 -12.93 0.66
N ARG A 2 -3.16 -13.37 -0.37
CA ARG A 2 -1.69 -13.28 -0.46
C ARG A 2 -1.25 -11.85 -0.82
N ALA A 3 0.00 -11.49 -0.52
CA ALA A 3 0.51 -10.14 -0.76
C ALA A 3 0.40 -9.71 -2.24
N TYR A 4 0.70 -10.60 -3.19
CA TYR A 4 0.61 -10.31 -4.62
C TYR A 4 -0.85 -10.07 -5.09
N GLU A 5 -1.84 -10.75 -4.48
CA GLU A 5 -3.25 -10.55 -4.79
C GLU A 5 -3.72 -9.17 -4.34
N ARG A 6 -3.24 -8.73 -3.16
CA ARG A 6 -3.46 -7.36 -2.68
C ARG A 6 -2.82 -6.34 -3.62
N PHE A 7 -1.57 -6.57 -4.02
CA PHE A 7 -0.88 -5.70 -4.97
C PHE A 7 -1.64 -5.55 -6.28
N ILE A 8 -2.12 -6.65 -6.88
CA ILE A 8 -2.94 -6.60 -8.10
C ILE A 8 -4.22 -5.78 -7.87
N THR A 9 -4.85 -5.91 -6.70
CA THR A 9 -6.03 -5.14 -6.35
C THR A 9 -5.73 -3.64 -6.27
N TYR A 10 -4.61 -3.27 -5.66
CA TYR A 10 -4.18 -1.86 -5.57
C TYR A 10 -3.79 -1.28 -6.93
N ALA A 11 -3.09 -2.06 -7.74
CA ALA A 11 -2.66 -1.64 -9.09
C ALA A 11 -3.82 -1.35 -10.05
N LYS A 12 -5.02 -1.86 -9.77
CA LYS A 12 -6.24 -1.55 -10.54
C LYS A 12 -6.86 -0.19 -10.19
N ILE A 13 -6.43 0.41 -9.09
CA ILE A 13 -6.92 1.73 -8.67
C ILE A 13 -5.99 2.78 -9.23
N HIS A 14 -6.56 3.74 -9.97
CA HIS A 14 -5.78 4.82 -10.56
C HIS A 14 -5.37 5.83 -9.47
N THR A 15 -4.08 5.91 -9.16
CA THR A 15 -3.53 6.77 -8.10
C THR A 15 -2.43 7.69 -8.61
N ALA A 16 -2.39 7.97 -9.92
CA ALA A 16 -1.38 8.87 -10.48
C ALA A 16 -1.43 10.24 -9.81
N SER A 17 -0.27 10.74 -9.41
CA SER A 17 -0.09 12.10 -8.91
C SER A 17 -0.20 13.11 -10.06
N SER A 18 -0.30 14.40 -9.74
CA SER A 18 -0.29 15.49 -10.71
C SER A 18 0.65 16.58 -10.23
N GLU A 19 1.53 17.04 -11.12
CA GLU A 19 2.43 18.16 -10.87
C GLU A 19 1.72 19.51 -10.96
N ASP A 20 0.53 19.55 -11.60
CA ASP A 20 -0.25 20.77 -11.80
C ASP A 20 -0.97 21.26 -10.53
N PHE A 21 -1.03 20.44 -9.49
CA PHE A 21 -1.73 20.75 -8.27
C PHE A 21 -0.77 20.84 -7.07
N VAL A 22 -0.81 21.98 -6.39
CA VAL A 22 -0.04 22.22 -5.13
C VAL A 22 -0.71 21.56 -3.92
N GLN A 23 -1.87 20.93 -4.11
CA GLN A 23 -2.64 20.32 -3.02
C GLN A 23 -2.13 18.92 -2.66
N ASN A 24 -2.37 18.54 -1.41
CA ASN A 24 -2.11 17.18 -0.94
C ASN A 24 -3.42 16.51 -0.48
N PRO A 25 -3.86 15.40 -1.11
CA PRO A 25 -3.21 14.73 -2.24
C PRO A 25 -3.31 15.53 -3.54
N SER A 26 -2.34 15.34 -4.44
CA SER A 26 -2.33 16.01 -5.76
C SER A 26 -3.52 15.58 -6.63
N THR A 27 -4.14 14.43 -6.36
CA THR A 27 -5.38 13.98 -7.00
C THR A 27 -6.33 13.33 -6.00
N GLN A 28 -7.63 13.56 -6.17
CA GLN A 28 -8.68 12.95 -5.33
C GLN A 28 -8.80 11.42 -5.50
N ARG A 29 -8.31 10.89 -6.61
CA ARG A 29 -8.30 9.44 -6.90
C ARG A 29 -7.50 8.63 -5.88
N GLN A 30 -6.51 9.23 -5.24
CA GLN A 30 -5.72 8.59 -4.18
C GLN A 30 -6.56 8.18 -2.97
N PHE A 31 -7.69 8.88 -2.71
CA PHE A 31 -8.59 8.51 -1.63
C PHE A 31 -9.29 7.16 -1.84
N ASP A 32 -9.47 6.72 -3.07
CA ASP A 32 -10.08 5.40 -3.33
C ASP A 32 -9.18 4.27 -2.83
N LEU A 33 -7.88 4.37 -3.11
CA LEU A 33 -6.90 3.44 -2.54
C LEU A 33 -6.81 3.59 -1.03
N ALA A 34 -6.77 4.82 -0.50
CA ALA A 34 -6.67 5.06 0.94
C ALA A 34 -7.82 4.42 1.72
N ARG A 35 -9.06 4.55 1.24
CA ARG A 35 -10.25 3.91 1.84
C ARG A 35 -10.16 2.39 1.81
N LEU A 36 -9.69 1.81 0.70
CA LEU A 36 -9.47 0.37 0.60
C LEU A 36 -8.42 -0.11 1.62
N LEU A 37 -7.31 0.63 1.75
CA LEU A 37 -6.25 0.31 2.70
C LEU A 37 -6.75 0.37 4.14
N VAL A 38 -7.50 1.41 4.52
CA VAL A 38 -8.12 1.51 5.86
C VAL A 38 -9.00 0.31 6.14
N LYS A 39 -9.89 -0.06 5.19
CA LYS A 39 -10.74 -1.25 5.33
C LYS A 39 -9.92 -2.52 5.57
N GLN A 40 -8.88 -2.73 4.77
CA GLN A 40 -8.06 -3.92 4.90
C GLN A 40 -7.23 -3.94 6.19
N LEU A 41 -6.77 -2.79 6.68
CA LEU A 41 -6.09 -2.68 7.97
C LEU A 41 -7.04 -3.04 9.12
N LEU A 42 -8.28 -2.54 9.09
CA LEU A 42 -9.31 -2.91 10.07
C LEU A 42 -9.61 -4.41 10.04
N ASP A 43 -9.74 -5.01 8.85
CA ASP A 43 -9.95 -6.45 8.67
C ASP A 43 -8.77 -7.29 9.19
N LEU A 44 -7.56 -6.72 9.23
CA LEU A 44 -6.36 -7.34 9.80
C LEU A 44 -6.23 -7.14 11.32
N GLY A 45 -7.14 -6.41 11.95
CA GLY A 45 -7.15 -6.16 13.38
C GLY A 45 -6.43 -4.89 13.82
N VAL A 46 -6.07 -4.00 12.89
CA VAL A 46 -5.52 -2.67 13.20
C VAL A 46 -6.68 -1.73 13.52
N SER A 47 -7.07 -1.66 14.80
CA SER A 47 -8.31 -1.00 15.24
C SER A 47 -8.31 0.52 15.11
N ASP A 48 -7.14 1.15 15.00
CA ASP A 48 -6.99 2.60 14.86
C ASP A 48 -6.73 3.05 13.41
N ALA A 49 -6.90 2.15 12.44
CA ALA A 49 -6.70 2.46 11.03
C ALA A 49 -7.63 3.59 10.57
N ARG A 50 -7.04 4.63 10.00
CA ARG A 50 -7.76 5.82 9.54
C ARG A 50 -7.03 6.49 8.37
N VAL A 51 -7.76 7.32 7.63
CA VAL A 51 -7.22 8.24 6.64
C VAL A 51 -7.56 9.68 7.05
N ASP A 52 -6.62 10.59 6.86
CA ASP A 52 -6.83 12.01 7.12
C ASP A 52 -7.28 12.78 5.86
N ASP A 53 -7.51 14.09 6.00
CA ASP A 53 -7.91 14.99 4.93
C ASP A 53 -6.84 15.20 3.85
N LYS A 54 -5.59 14.85 4.16
CA LYS A 54 -4.44 14.90 3.25
C LYS A 54 -4.14 13.57 2.59
N CYS A 55 -5.04 12.59 2.75
CA CYS A 55 -4.90 11.23 2.21
C CYS A 55 -3.76 10.41 2.83
N TYR A 56 -3.34 10.73 4.06
CA TYR A 56 -2.43 9.85 4.78
C TYR A 56 -3.21 8.76 5.50
N VAL A 57 -2.79 7.52 5.30
CA VAL A 57 -3.34 6.35 6.00
C VAL A 57 -2.44 6.00 7.17
N TYR A 58 -3.03 5.91 8.33
CA TYR A 58 -2.35 5.55 9.58
C TYR A 58 -2.94 4.29 10.17
N GLY A 59 -2.11 3.54 10.84
CA GLY A 59 -2.53 2.43 11.67
C GLY A 59 -1.38 2.04 12.60
N SER A 60 -1.69 1.56 13.79
CA SER A 60 -0.70 1.10 14.73
C SER A 60 -1.05 -0.26 15.32
N LEU A 61 -0.04 -1.03 15.67
CA LEU A 61 -0.17 -2.26 16.42
C LEU A 61 0.39 -2.03 17.82
N PRO A 62 -0.34 -2.40 18.87
CA PRO A 62 0.18 -2.31 20.23
C PRO A 62 1.36 -3.25 20.42
N ALA A 63 2.20 -2.96 21.40
CA ALA A 63 3.29 -3.85 21.77
C ALA A 63 2.74 -5.22 22.21
N THR A 64 3.50 -6.27 21.93
CA THR A 64 3.24 -7.59 22.51
C THR A 64 3.36 -7.50 24.04
N PRO A 65 2.48 -8.13 24.81
CA PRO A 65 2.56 -8.13 26.27
C PRO A 65 3.95 -8.52 26.77
N GLY A 66 4.51 -7.70 27.66
CA GLY A 66 5.87 -7.84 28.17
C GLY A 66 6.96 -7.10 27.38
N TYR A 67 6.62 -6.50 26.23
CA TYR A 67 7.57 -5.77 25.37
C TYR A 67 7.20 -4.28 25.21
N GLU A 68 6.44 -3.72 26.13
CA GLU A 68 5.94 -2.34 26.07
C GLU A 68 7.07 -1.29 26.07
N LYS A 69 8.25 -1.64 26.57
CA LYS A 69 9.45 -0.79 26.60
C LYS A 69 10.35 -0.98 25.36
N ALA A 70 10.03 -1.91 24.46
CA ALA A 70 10.79 -2.11 23.23
C ALA A 70 10.71 -0.89 22.31
N PRO A 71 11.75 -0.62 21.51
CA PRO A 71 11.74 0.45 20.53
C PRO A 71 10.55 0.30 19.54
N ARG A 72 9.91 1.41 19.21
CA ARG A 72 8.85 1.42 18.18
C ARG A 72 9.46 1.38 16.80
N LEU A 73 8.88 0.57 15.92
CA LEU A 73 9.25 0.48 14.51
C LEU A 73 8.14 1.09 13.67
N GLY A 74 8.49 1.98 12.75
CA GLY A 74 7.58 2.57 11.80
C GLY A 74 7.89 2.14 10.37
N PHE A 75 6.84 1.91 9.57
CA PHE A 75 6.92 1.67 8.14
C PHE A 75 6.22 2.79 7.39
N ILE A 76 6.84 3.27 6.33
CA ILE A 76 6.29 4.32 5.46
C ILE A 76 6.31 3.81 4.03
N ALA A 77 5.19 4.00 3.33
CA ALA A 77 5.06 3.69 1.90
C ALA A 77 4.17 4.73 1.24
N HIS A 78 4.53 5.17 0.01
CA HIS A 78 3.68 6.07 -0.76
C HIS A 78 2.59 5.30 -1.52
N MET A 79 1.47 5.98 -1.79
CA MET A 79 0.30 5.40 -2.48
C MET A 79 0.17 5.88 -3.92
N ASP A 80 0.74 7.03 -4.24
CA ASP A 80 0.68 7.61 -5.57
C ASP A 80 1.64 6.93 -6.54
N THR A 81 1.31 7.03 -7.82
CA THR A 81 2.17 6.60 -8.93
C THR A 81 2.62 7.82 -9.74
N ILE A 82 3.70 7.66 -10.50
CA ILE A 82 4.25 8.75 -11.32
C ILE A 82 3.24 9.18 -12.40
N PRO A 83 3.15 10.48 -12.74
CA PRO A 83 2.20 10.99 -13.73
C PRO A 83 2.55 10.62 -15.17
N ASP A 84 3.81 10.27 -15.46
CA ASP A 84 4.32 10.00 -16.82
C ASP A 84 3.67 8.78 -17.48
N PHE A 85 3.10 7.87 -16.69
CA PHE A 85 2.40 6.69 -17.16
C PHE A 85 0.98 6.64 -16.61
N SER A 86 0.01 6.37 -17.48
CA SER A 86 -1.36 6.17 -17.04
C SER A 86 -1.44 4.96 -16.10
N GLY A 87 -1.95 5.18 -14.88
CA GLY A 87 -2.29 4.10 -13.94
C GLY A 87 -3.64 3.44 -14.26
N GLU A 88 -4.29 3.84 -15.35
CA GLU A 88 -5.52 3.19 -15.81
C GLU A 88 -5.20 1.85 -16.49
N LEU A 89 -5.55 0.78 -15.82
CA LEU A 89 -5.60 -0.54 -16.45
C LEU A 89 -6.87 -0.65 -17.28
N SER A 90 -6.82 -0.12 -18.49
CA SER A 90 -7.87 -0.34 -19.47
C SER A 90 -7.88 -1.81 -19.90
N GLY A 91 -8.65 -2.65 -19.20
CA GLY A 91 -9.03 -3.98 -19.64
C GLY A 91 -7.93 -5.05 -19.85
N GLY A 92 -6.69 -4.74 -19.58
CA GLY A 92 -5.58 -5.68 -19.71
C GLY A 92 -5.44 -6.58 -18.49
N SER A 93 -5.42 -7.89 -18.69
CA SER A 93 -5.00 -8.83 -17.66
C SER A 93 -3.53 -8.58 -17.32
N VAL A 94 -3.24 -8.32 -16.04
CA VAL A 94 -1.85 -8.30 -15.56
C VAL A 94 -1.27 -9.69 -15.80
N PRO A 95 -0.20 -9.85 -16.59
CA PRO A 95 0.41 -11.15 -16.78
C PRO A 95 0.87 -11.69 -15.43
N ALA A 96 0.52 -12.94 -15.14
CA ALA A 96 0.98 -13.58 -13.92
C ALA A 96 2.51 -13.49 -13.82
N PRO A 97 3.08 -13.12 -12.65
CA PRO A 97 4.52 -13.04 -12.50
C PRO A 97 5.13 -14.39 -12.82
N ARG A 98 5.99 -14.43 -13.85
CA ARG A 98 6.74 -15.64 -14.17
C ARG A 98 7.62 -15.98 -12.96
N ARG A 99 7.32 -17.07 -12.29
CA ARG A 99 8.21 -17.65 -11.29
C ARG A 99 9.53 -18.00 -12.01
N LYS A 100 10.53 -17.13 -11.94
CA LYS A 100 11.90 -17.58 -12.11
C LYS A 100 12.22 -18.41 -10.88
N ALA A 101 12.34 -19.72 -11.06
CA ALA A 101 12.93 -20.59 -10.06
C ALA A 101 14.42 -20.22 -9.95
N GLY A 102 14.71 -19.18 -9.20
CA GLY A 102 16.06 -18.78 -8.81
C GLY A 102 16.27 -19.25 -7.39
N ARG A 103 17.17 -20.21 -7.18
CA ARG A 103 17.67 -20.60 -5.86
C ARG A 103 18.22 -19.35 -5.18
N CYS A 104 17.68 -19.02 -4.01
CA CYS A 104 18.28 -18.03 -3.13
C CYS A 104 19.65 -18.56 -2.66
N PRO A 105 20.79 -17.88 -2.89
CA PRO A 105 22.12 -18.40 -2.54
C PRO A 105 22.42 -18.36 -1.03
N LEU A 106 21.48 -18.00 -0.17
CA LEU A 106 21.69 -17.79 1.27
C LEU A 106 21.33 -18.98 2.15
N ALA A 107 21.13 -20.18 1.60
CA ALA A 107 20.91 -21.39 2.39
C ALA A 107 22.13 -22.34 2.33
N ALA A 108 23.31 -21.83 2.69
CA ALA A 108 24.50 -22.64 2.99
C ALA A 108 25.48 -21.86 3.87
N ARG A 109 25.22 -21.88 5.19
CA ARG A 109 26.23 -21.97 6.28
C ARG A 109 25.53 -22.34 7.57
#